data_616a010b01d508505fa322783e1369f6
#
_entry.id   616a010b01d508505fa322783e1369f6
#
_cell.length_a   1.000
_cell.length_b   1.000
_cell.length_c   1.000
_cell.angle_alpha   90.00
_cell.angle_beta   90.00
_cell.angle_gamma   90.00
#
_symmetry.space_group_name_H-M   'P 1'
#
loop_
_entity.id
_entity.type
_entity.pdbx_description
1 polymer ?
#
loop_
_entity_poly.entity_id
_entity_poly.type
_entity_poly.pdbx_seq_one_letter_code
_entity_poly.pdbx_strand_id
1 'polypeptide(L)'
;MNKFLIVLLFALAACEMNIDAIMFQQFQKFIKKYHKKYTSVNEFLARFEVFKRNTMATFKEENSYRTGITKFSDLTQQEFAKTYLNLNYDAMAVANFNPHIVKVTNAAPDAWDWRDKGYVSDVKDQGSCGSCWAFSTVANLEGLYYKGKGKMVTMSEQMLVDCDTYDSACNGGLMEYSFTWLQENGGIMTDTDYPYKGYKSTCRSDASKYVDMTITGYTKLGSSSSTWDPVDEDEIKEFLYETGPLAVALNANPLQTYSSGILDKTSSQCPTSGMNHAVTMVGYGHDDASNKDYWIVKNSWGASWGESGYFRIRRGNGTCGINCYITTATVSF
;
A
#
# COMPACT_ATOMS: atom_id res chain seq x y z
N MET A 1 -42.20 -22.70 -29.35
CA MET A 1 -41.51 -21.78 -28.45
C MET A 1 -42.54 -20.85 -27.82
N ASN A 2 -42.67 -20.82 -26.48
CA ASN A 2 -43.76 -20.17 -25.79
C ASN A 2 -43.61 -18.63 -25.92
N LYS A 3 -44.69 -17.91 -26.31
CA LYS A 3 -44.67 -16.43 -26.49
C LYS A 3 -44.10 -15.70 -25.24
N PHE A 4 -44.30 -16.27 -24.09
CA PHE A 4 -43.76 -15.75 -22.82
C PHE A 4 -42.21 -15.82 -22.77
N LEU A 5 -41.63 -16.91 -23.30
CA LEU A 5 -40.19 -17.08 -23.36
C LEU A 5 -39.53 -16.10 -24.33
N ILE A 6 -40.19 -15.79 -25.45
CA ILE A 6 -39.73 -14.81 -26.45
C ILE A 6 -39.73 -13.39 -25.82
N VAL A 7 -40.81 -12.99 -25.14
CA VAL A 7 -40.90 -11.68 -24.46
C VAL A 7 -39.86 -11.56 -23.38
N LEU A 8 -39.62 -12.63 -22.62
CA LEU A 8 -38.59 -12.64 -21.57
C LEU A 8 -37.18 -12.48 -22.17
N LEU A 9 -36.89 -13.16 -23.30
CA LEU A 9 -35.59 -13.02 -23.97
C LEU A 9 -35.37 -11.62 -24.53
N PHE A 10 -36.41 -10.99 -25.13
CA PHE A 10 -36.30 -9.58 -25.57
C PHE A 10 -36.13 -8.59 -24.41
N ALA A 11 -36.82 -8.82 -23.30
CA ALA A 11 -36.68 -7.98 -22.12
C ALA A 11 -35.27 -8.12 -21.49
N LEU A 12 -34.70 -9.32 -21.45
CA LEU A 12 -33.34 -9.56 -20.98
C LEU A 12 -32.30 -8.92 -21.91
N ALA A 13 -32.44 -9.08 -23.24
CA ALA A 13 -31.55 -8.46 -24.20
C ALA A 13 -31.60 -6.90 -24.15
N ALA A 14 -32.79 -6.32 -23.96
CA ALA A 14 -32.95 -4.88 -23.81
C ALA A 14 -32.34 -4.39 -22.47
N CYS A 15 -32.44 -5.18 -21.42
CA CYS A 15 -31.81 -4.88 -20.13
C CYS A 15 -30.28 -4.94 -20.23
N GLU A 16 -29.70 -5.94 -20.87
CA GLU A 16 -28.25 -6.05 -21.09
C GLU A 16 -27.71 -4.89 -21.96
N MET A 17 -28.41 -4.53 -23.05
CA MET A 17 -28.03 -3.37 -23.87
C MET A 17 -28.04 -2.06 -23.06
N ASN A 18 -28.96 -1.88 -22.12
CA ASN A 18 -29.01 -0.68 -21.28
C ASN A 18 -27.86 -0.69 -20.26
N ILE A 19 -27.52 -1.82 -19.67
CA ILE A 19 -26.38 -1.97 -18.76
C ILE A 19 -25.06 -1.66 -19.48
N ASP A 20 -24.86 -2.20 -20.68
CA ASP A 20 -23.64 -1.96 -21.46
C ASP A 20 -23.49 -0.49 -21.85
N ALA A 21 -24.58 0.20 -22.20
CA ALA A 21 -24.55 1.63 -22.48
C ALA A 21 -24.16 2.46 -21.23
N ILE A 22 -24.70 2.11 -20.06
CA ILE A 22 -24.36 2.75 -18.80
C ILE A 22 -22.88 2.50 -18.45
N MET A 23 -22.43 1.27 -18.55
CA MET A 23 -21.04 0.91 -18.25
C MET A 23 -20.07 1.58 -19.22
N PHE A 24 -20.41 1.70 -20.48
CA PHE A 24 -19.61 2.42 -21.48
C PHE A 24 -19.46 3.90 -21.14
N GLN A 25 -20.54 4.58 -20.72
CA GLN A 25 -20.47 5.96 -20.25
C GLN A 25 -19.56 6.10 -19.00
N GLN A 26 -19.65 5.16 -18.07
CA GLN A 26 -18.76 5.14 -16.89
C GLN A 26 -17.30 4.89 -17.30
N PHE A 27 -17.06 4.02 -18.26
CA PHE A 27 -15.72 3.76 -18.79
C PHE A 27 -15.11 5.00 -19.48
N GLN A 28 -15.91 5.74 -20.24
CA GLN A 28 -15.45 6.99 -20.83
C GLN A 28 -15.06 8.03 -19.76
N LYS A 29 -15.86 8.15 -18.68
CA LYS A 29 -15.52 9.01 -17.52
C LYS A 29 -14.25 8.52 -16.83
N PHE A 30 -14.10 7.23 -16.66
CA PHE A 30 -12.91 6.59 -16.10
C PHE A 30 -11.66 6.90 -16.93
N ILE A 31 -11.70 6.72 -18.25
CA ILE A 31 -10.59 7.05 -19.17
C ILE A 31 -10.18 8.52 -19.00
N LYS A 32 -11.14 9.43 -18.97
CA LYS A 32 -10.88 10.86 -18.80
C LYS A 32 -10.29 11.18 -17.43
N LYS A 33 -10.89 10.63 -16.36
CA LYS A 33 -10.46 10.87 -14.97
C LYS A 33 -9.04 10.41 -14.70
N TYR A 34 -8.68 9.22 -15.21
CA TYR A 34 -7.38 8.59 -14.93
C TYR A 34 -6.39 8.67 -16.11
N HIS A 35 -6.71 9.52 -17.13
CA HIS A 35 -5.85 9.76 -18.31
C HIS A 35 -5.40 8.48 -19.01
N LYS A 36 -6.30 7.48 -19.09
CA LYS A 36 -6.00 6.19 -19.72
C LYS A 36 -5.80 6.34 -21.22
N LYS A 37 -4.83 5.57 -21.76
CA LYS A 37 -4.54 5.51 -23.18
C LYS A 37 -4.45 4.04 -23.59
N TYR A 38 -5.11 3.68 -24.68
CA TYR A 38 -5.08 2.34 -25.26
C TYR A 38 -4.57 2.44 -26.69
N THR A 39 -3.72 1.51 -27.09
CA THR A 39 -2.96 1.57 -28.35
C THR A 39 -3.73 1.01 -29.54
N SER A 40 -4.79 0.27 -29.31
CA SER A 40 -5.62 -0.35 -30.35
C SER A 40 -7.08 -0.47 -29.93
N VAL A 41 -7.98 -0.67 -30.93
CA VAL A 41 -9.39 -0.94 -30.68
C VAL A 41 -9.56 -2.24 -29.89
N ASN A 42 -8.77 -3.26 -30.19
CA ASN A 42 -8.85 -4.54 -29.47
C ASN A 42 -8.48 -4.38 -28.00
N GLU A 43 -7.43 -3.62 -27.70
CA GLU A 43 -7.06 -3.31 -26.32
C GLU A 43 -8.17 -2.52 -25.63
N PHE A 44 -8.70 -1.48 -26.26
CA PHE A 44 -9.80 -0.68 -25.71
C PHE A 44 -11.00 -1.56 -25.35
N LEU A 45 -11.42 -2.46 -26.22
CA LEU A 45 -12.55 -3.37 -25.98
C LEU A 45 -12.23 -4.37 -24.84
N ALA A 46 -11.02 -4.92 -24.80
CA ALA A 46 -10.59 -5.81 -23.73
C ALA A 46 -10.60 -5.09 -22.37
N ARG A 47 -10.10 -3.85 -22.31
CA ARG A 47 -10.11 -3.02 -21.09
C ARG A 47 -11.52 -2.64 -20.65
N PHE A 48 -12.40 -2.37 -21.60
CA PHE A 48 -13.82 -2.13 -21.30
C PHE A 48 -14.49 -3.35 -20.65
N GLU A 49 -14.26 -4.56 -21.17
CA GLU A 49 -14.83 -5.77 -20.58
C GLU A 49 -14.30 -6.05 -19.17
N VAL A 50 -12.99 -5.81 -18.92
CA VAL A 50 -12.41 -5.92 -17.59
C VAL A 50 -13.01 -4.88 -16.65
N PHE A 51 -13.10 -3.61 -17.08
CA PHE A 51 -13.72 -2.53 -16.33
C PHE A 51 -15.18 -2.84 -15.96
N LYS A 52 -15.96 -3.30 -16.92
CA LYS A 52 -17.36 -3.68 -16.71
C LYS A 52 -17.48 -4.75 -15.65
N ARG A 53 -16.72 -5.84 -15.77
CA ARG A 53 -16.70 -6.94 -14.79
C ARG A 53 -16.32 -6.47 -13.39
N ASN A 54 -15.23 -5.72 -13.26
CA ASN A 54 -14.76 -5.21 -11.98
C ASN A 54 -15.77 -4.26 -11.34
N THR A 55 -16.33 -3.32 -12.13
CA THR A 55 -17.33 -2.39 -11.64
C THR A 55 -18.62 -3.09 -11.21
N MET A 56 -19.09 -4.07 -11.97
CA MET A 56 -20.28 -4.84 -11.57
C MET A 56 -20.06 -5.68 -10.32
N ALA A 57 -18.84 -6.19 -10.10
CA ALA A 57 -18.51 -6.92 -8.88
C ALA A 57 -18.64 -6.03 -7.64
N THR A 58 -18.28 -4.73 -7.71
CA THR A 58 -18.41 -3.81 -6.59
C THR A 58 -19.87 -3.59 -6.12
N PHE A 59 -20.85 -3.81 -6.97
CA PHE A 59 -22.27 -3.72 -6.60
C PHE A 59 -22.84 -4.99 -5.96
N LYS A 60 -22.12 -6.12 -6.06
CA LYS A 60 -22.58 -7.42 -5.56
C LYS A 60 -22.00 -7.81 -4.21
N GLU A 61 -20.89 -7.19 -3.82
CA GLU A 61 -20.25 -7.49 -2.54
C GLU A 61 -20.84 -6.66 -1.41
N GLU A 62 -21.39 -7.33 -0.39
CA GLU A 62 -21.68 -6.73 0.91
C GLU A 62 -20.35 -6.60 1.68
N ASN A 63 -19.72 -5.44 1.61
CA ASN A 63 -18.51 -5.13 2.33
C ASN A 63 -18.82 -4.18 3.50
N SER A 64 -18.05 -4.29 4.58
CA SER A 64 -18.04 -3.34 5.69
C SER A 64 -17.38 -2.01 5.32
N TYR A 65 -16.85 -1.89 4.10
CA TYR A 65 -16.20 -0.72 3.52
C TYR A 65 -16.77 -0.46 2.12
N ARG A 66 -16.50 0.71 1.57
CA ARG A 66 -16.97 1.07 0.22
C ARG A 66 -15.95 0.65 -0.82
N THR A 67 -16.44 0.00 -1.85
CA THR A 67 -15.73 -0.28 -3.09
C THR A 67 -16.21 0.65 -4.20
N GLY A 68 -15.40 0.84 -5.24
CA GLY A 68 -15.75 1.75 -6.33
C GLY A 68 -14.78 1.68 -7.51
N ILE A 69 -14.97 2.60 -8.43
CA ILE A 69 -14.10 2.76 -9.60
C ILE A 69 -12.80 3.45 -9.16
N THR A 70 -11.70 2.72 -9.20
CA THR A 70 -10.35 3.18 -8.92
C THR A 70 -9.53 3.27 -10.21
N LYS A 71 -8.33 3.84 -10.16
CA LYS A 71 -7.40 3.85 -11.31
C LYS A 71 -7.04 2.45 -11.84
N PHE A 72 -7.39 1.39 -11.12
CA PHE A 72 -7.10 0.00 -11.45
C PHE A 72 -8.30 -0.77 -12.01
N SER A 73 -9.44 -0.12 -12.22
CA SER A 73 -10.68 -0.81 -12.60
C SER A 73 -10.64 -1.45 -13.98
N ASP A 74 -9.70 -1.06 -14.85
CA ASP A 74 -9.45 -1.66 -16.16
C ASP A 74 -8.39 -2.78 -16.14
N LEU A 75 -7.90 -3.17 -14.96
CA LEU A 75 -6.93 -4.25 -14.79
C LEU A 75 -7.60 -5.51 -14.24
N THR A 76 -7.20 -6.66 -14.75
CA THR A 76 -7.49 -7.92 -14.07
C THR A 76 -6.77 -7.98 -12.73
N GLN A 77 -7.26 -8.82 -11.80
CA GLN A 77 -6.58 -9.03 -10.50
C GLN A 77 -5.12 -9.48 -10.68
N GLN A 78 -4.85 -10.30 -11.69
CA GLN A 78 -3.51 -10.78 -11.99
C GLN A 78 -2.59 -9.65 -12.51
N GLU A 79 -3.08 -8.79 -13.41
CA GLU A 79 -2.32 -7.63 -13.91
C GLU A 79 -2.05 -6.64 -12.79
N PHE A 80 -3.05 -6.37 -11.94
CA PHE A 80 -2.91 -5.51 -10.78
C PHE A 80 -1.84 -6.05 -9.83
N ALA A 81 -1.94 -7.32 -9.44
CA ALA A 81 -0.97 -7.94 -8.54
C ALA A 81 0.45 -7.90 -9.14
N LYS A 82 0.61 -8.30 -10.40
CA LYS A 82 1.91 -8.32 -11.08
C LYS A 82 2.57 -6.94 -11.20
N THR A 83 1.77 -5.88 -11.32
CA THR A 83 2.31 -4.53 -11.58
C THR A 83 2.51 -3.72 -10.31
N TYR A 84 1.60 -3.86 -9.33
CA TYR A 84 1.55 -2.96 -8.17
C TYR A 84 1.85 -3.65 -6.83
N LEU A 85 1.81 -5.00 -6.77
CA LEU A 85 1.94 -5.78 -5.54
C LEU A 85 3.19 -6.69 -5.59
N ASN A 86 4.37 -6.08 -5.59
CA ASN A 86 5.64 -6.77 -5.76
C ASN A 86 6.51 -6.77 -4.49
N LEU A 87 5.92 -7.11 -3.33
CA LEU A 87 6.73 -7.44 -2.16
C LEU A 87 7.38 -8.81 -2.37
N ASN A 88 8.68 -8.93 -2.13
CA ASN A 88 9.39 -10.20 -2.34
C ASN A 88 9.20 -11.13 -1.15
N TYR A 89 8.07 -11.83 -1.14
CA TYR A 89 7.67 -12.73 -0.07
C TYR A 89 8.68 -13.86 0.23
N ASP A 90 9.27 -14.46 -0.81
CA ASP A 90 10.19 -15.60 -0.65
C ASP A 90 11.53 -15.20 -0.02
N ALA A 91 11.96 -13.96 -0.20
CA ALA A 91 13.18 -13.43 0.40
C ALA A 91 13.03 -13.15 1.90
N MET A 92 11.80 -12.94 2.39
CA MET A 92 11.53 -12.61 3.79
C MET A 92 11.87 -13.73 4.78
N ALA A 93 11.96 -14.97 4.32
CA ALA A 93 12.30 -16.13 5.15
C ALA A 93 13.78 -16.18 5.55
N VAL A 94 14.65 -15.36 4.96
CA VAL A 94 16.12 -15.47 5.07
C VAL A 94 16.75 -14.33 5.86
N ALA A 95 16.03 -13.24 6.12
CA ALA A 95 16.58 -12.08 6.82
C ALA A 95 16.94 -12.43 8.28
N ASN A 96 18.15 -12.11 8.70
CA ASN A 96 18.58 -12.22 10.10
C ASN A 96 17.65 -11.38 10.98
N PHE A 97 16.84 -12.07 11.76
CA PHE A 97 15.80 -11.47 12.57
C PHE A 97 16.35 -11.14 13.97
N ASN A 98 16.34 -9.86 14.32
CA ASN A 98 16.57 -9.40 15.68
C ASN A 98 15.26 -8.83 16.22
N PRO A 99 14.44 -9.61 16.95
CA PRO A 99 13.13 -9.17 17.37
C PRO A 99 13.21 -8.07 18.42
N HIS A 100 12.39 -7.07 18.27
CA HIS A 100 12.12 -6.10 19.32
C HIS A 100 10.84 -6.50 20.05
N ILE A 101 10.93 -6.67 21.35
CA ILE A 101 9.77 -6.93 22.21
C ILE A 101 9.37 -5.61 22.86
N VAL A 102 8.23 -5.09 22.49
CA VAL A 102 7.65 -3.89 23.10
C VAL A 102 7.03 -4.26 24.44
N LYS A 103 7.36 -3.50 25.46
CA LYS A 103 6.62 -3.58 26.72
C LYS A 103 5.36 -2.73 26.60
N VAL A 104 4.21 -3.37 26.48
CA VAL A 104 2.92 -2.66 26.53
C VAL A 104 2.77 -1.95 27.87
N THR A 105 2.72 -0.63 27.83
CA THR A 105 2.60 0.22 29.02
C THR A 105 1.23 0.86 29.14
N ASN A 106 0.35 0.68 28.12
CA ASN A 106 -0.92 1.38 27.95
C ASN A 106 -0.77 2.93 27.98
N ALA A 107 0.40 3.42 27.59
CA ALA A 107 0.68 4.86 27.50
C ALA A 107 0.16 5.48 26.19
N ALA A 108 -0.04 4.67 25.15
CA ALA A 108 -0.60 5.13 23.88
C ALA A 108 -2.10 5.50 24.06
N PRO A 109 -2.52 6.69 23.60
CA PRO A 109 -3.90 7.14 23.69
C PRO A 109 -4.84 6.25 22.86
N ASP A 110 -6.18 6.41 23.01
CA ASP A 110 -7.16 5.63 22.26
C ASP A 110 -7.14 5.89 20.75
N ALA A 111 -6.73 7.09 20.35
CA ALA A 111 -6.54 7.47 18.95
C ALA A 111 -5.26 8.29 18.77
N TRP A 112 -4.58 8.08 17.64
CA TRP A 112 -3.38 8.81 17.29
C TRP A 112 -3.19 8.90 15.79
N ASP A 113 -2.76 10.06 15.31
CA ASP A 113 -2.50 10.30 13.89
C ASP A 113 -1.22 11.12 13.70
N TRP A 114 -0.20 10.51 13.15
CA TRP A 114 1.08 11.17 12.89
C TRP A 114 1.01 12.25 11.81
N ARG A 115 -0.05 12.24 10.97
CA ARG A 115 -0.29 13.28 9.98
C ARG A 115 -0.55 14.62 10.66
N ASP A 116 -1.33 14.62 11.74
CA ASP A 116 -1.65 15.81 12.54
C ASP A 116 -0.43 16.38 13.28
N LYS A 117 0.63 15.59 13.42
CA LYS A 117 1.88 15.95 14.07
C LYS A 117 2.98 16.38 13.09
N GLY A 118 2.72 16.31 11.77
CA GLY A 118 3.69 16.67 10.73
C GLY A 118 4.71 15.59 10.37
N TYR A 119 4.57 14.37 10.91
CA TYR A 119 5.52 13.27 10.68
C TYR A 119 5.33 12.54 9.35
N VAL A 120 4.31 12.91 8.58
CA VAL A 120 3.94 12.21 7.35
C VAL A 120 4.01 13.18 6.18
N SER A 121 4.87 12.89 5.22
CA SER A 121 4.99 13.62 3.96
C SER A 121 3.76 13.40 3.06
N ASP A 122 3.63 14.20 2.00
CA ASP A 122 2.58 14.07 1.00
C ASP A 122 2.55 12.65 0.40
N VAL A 123 1.36 12.25 -0.06
CA VAL A 123 1.17 10.96 -0.73
C VAL A 123 1.80 10.97 -2.11
N LYS A 124 2.70 10.03 -2.35
CA LYS A 124 3.39 9.82 -3.62
C LYS A 124 2.76 8.72 -4.47
N ASP A 125 3.20 8.54 -5.72
CA ASP A 125 2.68 7.53 -6.65
C ASP A 125 3.83 6.71 -7.26
N GLN A 126 3.88 5.41 -6.93
CA GLN A 126 4.87 4.47 -7.47
C GLN A 126 4.68 4.19 -8.98
N GLY A 127 3.54 4.58 -9.56
CA GLY A 127 3.21 4.28 -10.95
C GLY A 127 3.13 2.77 -11.19
N SER A 128 3.60 2.33 -12.35
CA SER A 128 3.63 0.91 -12.75
C SER A 128 4.94 0.18 -12.41
N CYS A 129 5.71 0.71 -11.47
CA CYS A 129 6.91 0.07 -10.93
C CYS A 129 6.59 -0.61 -9.60
N GLY A 130 6.97 -1.87 -9.43
CA GLY A 130 6.79 -2.64 -8.20
C GLY A 130 7.73 -2.23 -7.07
N SER A 131 7.75 -0.94 -6.75
CA SER A 131 8.64 -0.30 -5.77
C SER A 131 8.00 0.04 -4.44
N CYS A 132 6.87 -0.59 -4.08
CA CYS A 132 6.18 -0.34 -2.82
C CYS A 132 7.10 -0.46 -1.59
N TRP A 133 8.06 -1.37 -1.62
CA TRP A 133 9.10 -1.53 -0.62
C TRP A 133 9.92 -0.25 -0.41
N ALA A 134 10.35 0.40 -1.49
CA ALA A 134 11.10 1.66 -1.44
C ALA A 134 10.23 2.81 -0.88
N PHE A 135 8.95 2.92 -1.29
CA PHE A 135 8.04 3.94 -0.78
C PHE A 135 7.75 3.77 0.71
N SER A 136 7.56 2.52 1.18
CA SER A 136 7.35 2.23 2.60
C SER A 136 8.61 2.55 3.42
N THR A 137 9.79 2.15 2.93
CA THR A 137 11.10 2.48 3.53
C THR A 137 11.27 3.99 3.68
N VAL A 138 11.08 4.74 2.59
CA VAL A 138 11.28 6.19 2.56
C VAL A 138 10.28 6.90 3.48
N ALA A 139 9.00 6.52 3.45
CA ALA A 139 8.01 7.14 4.32
C ALA A 139 8.29 6.92 5.83
N ASN A 140 8.84 5.76 6.20
CA ASN A 140 9.34 5.51 7.55
C ASN A 140 10.50 6.45 7.89
N LEU A 141 11.52 6.55 7.02
CA LEU A 141 12.69 7.41 7.23
C LEU A 141 12.32 8.90 7.33
N GLU A 142 11.39 9.37 6.50
CA GLU A 142 10.87 10.74 6.53
C GLU A 142 10.23 11.08 7.88
N GLY A 143 9.44 10.14 8.44
CA GLY A 143 8.84 10.26 9.78
C GLY A 143 9.89 10.30 10.89
N LEU A 144 10.89 9.43 10.84
CA LEU A 144 11.99 9.39 11.80
C LEU A 144 12.86 10.67 11.71
N TYR A 145 13.11 11.16 10.49
CA TYR A 145 13.80 12.43 10.30
C TYR A 145 13.05 13.61 10.92
N TYR A 146 11.74 13.67 10.70
CA TYR A 146 10.91 14.69 11.35
C TYR A 146 10.98 14.60 12.86
N LYS A 147 10.96 13.39 13.42
CA LYS A 147 11.10 13.17 14.87
C LYS A 147 12.42 13.72 15.43
N GLY A 148 13.53 13.52 14.70
CA GLY A 148 14.85 13.95 15.16
C GLY A 148 15.15 15.43 14.90
N LYS A 149 14.69 15.98 13.78
CA LYS A 149 15.07 17.32 13.30
C LYS A 149 13.93 18.35 13.36
N GLY A 150 12.68 17.95 13.60
CA GLY A 150 11.52 18.85 13.67
C GLY A 150 11.11 19.47 12.33
N LYS A 151 11.59 18.95 11.21
CA LYS A 151 11.25 19.42 9.85
C LYS A 151 11.10 18.25 8.91
N MET A 152 10.16 18.35 7.96
CA MET A 152 9.99 17.34 6.92
C MET A 152 11.01 17.54 5.80
N VAL A 153 11.60 16.43 5.37
CA VAL A 153 12.41 16.33 4.15
C VAL A 153 11.93 15.14 3.35
N THR A 154 11.59 15.34 2.09
CA THR A 154 11.21 14.27 1.17
C THR A 154 12.47 13.57 0.65
N MET A 155 12.52 12.25 0.78
CA MET A 155 13.66 11.43 0.38
C MET A 155 13.36 10.64 -0.89
N SER A 156 14.40 10.12 -1.53
CA SER A 156 14.34 9.53 -2.87
C SER A 156 14.07 8.04 -2.86
N GLU A 157 12.91 7.63 -3.29
CA GLU A 157 12.61 6.23 -3.64
C GLU A 157 13.39 5.79 -4.89
N GLN A 158 13.66 6.72 -5.81
CA GLN A 158 14.41 6.39 -7.03
C GLN A 158 15.85 5.98 -6.74
N MET A 159 16.47 6.56 -5.71
CA MET A 159 17.81 6.14 -5.31
C MET A 159 17.82 4.67 -4.90
N LEU A 160 16.82 4.21 -4.13
CA LEU A 160 16.66 2.80 -3.80
C LEU A 160 16.41 1.97 -5.06
N VAL A 161 15.49 2.37 -5.93
CA VAL A 161 15.17 1.64 -7.18
C VAL A 161 16.38 1.50 -8.10
N ASP A 162 17.25 2.50 -8.18
CA ASP A 162 18.42 2.50 -9.09
C ASP A 162 19.65 1.84 -8.47
N CYS A 163 19.88 2.04 -7.17
CA CYS A 163 21.17 1.78 -6.53
C CYS A 163 21.17 0.58 -5.58
N ASP A 164 20.02 0.27 -4.94
CA ASP A 164 19.93 -0.85 -4.03
C ASP A 164 20.23 -2.17 -4.78
N THR A 165 21.22 -2.91 -4.26
CA THR A 165 21.69 -4.17 -4.84
C THR A 165 21.10 -5.41 -4.14
N TYR A 166 20.41 -5.21 -3.02
CA TYR A 166 19.74 -6.29 -2.28
C TYR A 166 18.33 -6.52 -2.79
N ASP A 167 17.73 -5.48 -3.37
CA ASP A 167 16.38 -5.51 -3.90
C ASP A 167 16.34 -5.55 -5.44
N SER A 168 15.20 -5.92 -5.99
CA SER A 168 15.03 -6.16 -7.43
C SER A 168 14.38 -4.98 -8.17
N ALA A 169 14.56 -3.75 -7.67
CA ALA A 169 14.02 -2.52 -8.25
C ALA A 169 12.49 -2.58 -8.48
N CYS A 170 12.01 -2.47 -9.73
CA CYS A 170 10.59 -2.57 -10.06
C CYS A 170 10.02 -3.99 -10.00
N ASN A 171 10.86 -5.01 -9.78
CA ASN A 171 10.42 -6.41 -9.65
C ASN A 171 10.22 -6.82 -8.19
N GLY A 172 10.34 -5.87 -7.26
CA GLY A 172 10.08 -6.09 -5.85
C GLY A 172 11.30 -5.98 -4.94
N GLY A 173 11.02 -6.00 -3.65
CA GLY A 173 12.03 -5.89 -2.60
C GLY A 173 11.41 -5.97 -1.22
N LEU A 174 12.25 -5.69 -0.20
CA LEU A 174 11.91 -5.70 1.22
C LEU A 174 12.46 -4.48 1.95
N MET A 175 11.72 -3.97 2.92
CA MET A 175 12.14 -2.78 3.68
C MET A 175 13.42 -3.04 4.50
N GLU A 176 13.61 -4.24 5.07
CA GLU A 176 14.84 -4.59 5.80
C GLU A 176 16.07 -4.60 4.88
N TYR A 177 15.93 -5.05 3.65
CA TYR A 177 17.02 -5.03 2.69
C TYR A 177 17.40 -3.60 2.34
N SER A 178 16.40 -2.74 2.14
CA SER A 178 16.63 -1.31 1.93
C SER A 178 17.31 -0.65 3.13
N PHE A 179 16.89 -0.92 4.35
CA PHE A 179 17.53 -0.37 5.56
C PHE A 179 18.97 -0.85 5.68
N THR A 180 19.22 -2.13 5.41
CA THR A 180 20.57 -2.70 5.44
C THR A 180 21.45 -2.07 4.36
N TRP A 181 20.95 -1.98 3.12
CA TRP A 181 21.68 -1.33 2.04
C TRP A 181 21.96 0.15 2.34
N LEU A 182 21.00 0.90 2.87
CA LEU A 182 21.18 2.31 3.24
C LEU A 182 22.21 2.49 4.37
N GLN A 183 22.26 1.57 5.33
CA GLN A 183 23.29 1.57 6.38
C GLN A 183 24.69 1.41 5.76
N GLU A 184 24.87 0.47 4.84
CA GLU A 184 26.14 0.23 4.17
C GLU A 184 26.52 1.34 3.19
N ASN A 185 25.52 1.90 2.49
CA ASN A 185 25.70 3.02 1.55
C ASN A 185 26.03 4.35 2.26
N GLY A 186 25.70 4.48 3.55
CA GLY A 186 25.98 5.63 4.38
C GLY A 186 24.91 6.73 4.32
N GLY A 187 23.79 6.55 3.65
CA GLY A 187 22.70 7.53 3.64
C GLY A 187 21.81 7.49 2.40
N ILE A 188 20.93 8.47 2.31
CA ILE A 188 19.94 8.64 1.24
C ILE A 188 19.88 10.09 0.78
N MET A 189 19.67 10.32 -0.53
CA MET A 189 19.48 11.65 -1.13
C MET A 189 18.02 12.11 -0.98
N THR A 190 17.80 13.42 -1.17
CA THR A 190 16.44 13.98 -1.25
C THR A 190 15.78 13.60 -2.59
N ASP A 191 14.44 13.61 -2.64
CA ASP A 191 13.69 13.46 -3.87
C ASP A 191 13.98 14.58 -4.89
N THR A 192 14.28 15.79 -4.41
CA THR A 192 14.67 16.93 -5.26
C THR A 192 15.99 16.66 -6.00
N ASP A 193 16.97 16.08 -5.34
CA ASP A 193 18.29 15.78 -5.95
C ASP A 193 18.25 14.48 -6.78
N TYR A 194 17.34 13.58 -6.47
CA TYR A 194 17.20 12.29 -7.14
C TYR A 194 15.73 11.93 -7.38
N PRO A 195 15.06 12.61 -8.31
CA PRO A 195 13.61 12.52 -8.47
C PRO A 195 13.14 11.16 -9.01
N TYR A 196 11.92 10.76 -8.61
CA TYR A 196 11.30 9.50 -8.99
C TYR A 196 10.95 9.44 -10.48
N LYS A 197 11.24 8.30 -11.13
CA LYS A 197 11.01 8.05 -12.56
C LYS A 197 10.05 6.89 -12.84
N GLY A 198 9.88 5.96 -11.88
CA GLY A 198 9.02 4.78 -12.04
C GLY A 198 9.62 3.67 -12.91
N TYR A 199 10.92 3.66 -13.12
CA TYR A 199 11.68 2.58 -13.76
C TYR A 199 13.13 2.58 -13.29
N LYS A 200 13.80 1.42 -13.33
CA LYS A 200 15.22 1.31 -12.97
C LYS A 200 16.09 2.01 -14.01
N SER A 201 17.01 2.85 -13.56
CA SER A 201 18.04 3.47 -14.38
C SER A 201 19.44 3.31 -13.76
N THR A 202 20.43 3.96 -14.31
CA THR A 202 21.79 3.93 -13.75
C THR A 202 21.83 4.65 -12.40
N CYS A 203 22.45 4.03 -11.40
CA CYS A 203 22.70 4.63 -10.10
C CYS A 203 23.56 5.89 -10.22
N ARG A 204 23.13 6.97 -9.53
CA ARG A 204 23.78 8.28 -9.50
C ARG A 204 23.89 8.80 -8.07
N SER A 205 24.10 7.87 -7.11
CA SER A 205 24.27 8.21 -5.70
C SER A 205 25.45 9.16 -5.52
N ASP A 206 25.25 10.20 -4.70
CA ASP A 206 26.24 11.22 -4.39
C ASP A 206 26.22 11.48 -2.88
N ALA A 207 27.23 10.97 -2.18
CA ALA A 207 27.31 11.05 -0.72
C ALA A 207 27.36 12.50 -0.19
N SER A 208 27.80 13.47 -1.00
CA SER A 208 27.81 14.90 -0.62
C SER A 208 26.41 15.51 -0.50
N LYS A 209 25.39 14.80 -1.01
CA LYS A 209 23.97 15.20 -1.04
C LYS A 209 23.06 14.36 -0.14
N TYR A 210 23.66 13.50 0.68
CA TYR A 210 22.86 12.71 1.63
C TYR A 210 22.21 13.60 2.68
N VAL A 211 21.01 13.20 3.05
CA VAL A 211 20.27 13.82 4.16
C VAL A 211 21.08 13.64 5.45
N ASP A 212 21.12 14.67 6.30
CA ASP A 212 21.81 14.64 7.60
C ASP A 212 21.10 13.71 8.60
N MET A 213 21.22 12.41 8.33
CA MET A 213 20.69 11.30 9.12
C MET A 213 21.49 10.03 8.78
N THR A 214 21.98 9.35 9.80
CA THR A 214 22.67 8.06 9.62
C THR A 214 21.72 6.93 9.96
N ILE A 215 21.55 5.98 9.03
CA ILE A 215 20.83 4.73 9.26
C ILE A 215 21.80 3.75 9.92
N THR A 216 21.50 3.31 11.14
CA THR A 216 22.36 2.44 11.95
C THR A 216 21.89 0.99 11.99
N GLY A 217 20.76 0.70 11.36
CA GLY A 217 20.15 -0.61 11.28
C GLY A 217 18.64 -0.52 11.17
N TYR A 218 17.97 -1.59 11.56
CA TYR A 218 16.51 -1.64 11.64
C TYR A 218 16.05 -2.48 12.82
N THR A 219 14.79 -2.30 13.19
CA THR A 219 14.09 -3.08 14.20
C THR A 219 12.86 -3.71 13.58
N LYS A 220 12.58 -4.96 13.88
CA LYS A 220 11.37 -5.67 13.49
C LYS A 220 10.60 -6.07 14.75
N LEU A 221 9.29 -5.80 14.75
CA LEU A 221 8.42 -6.20 15.84
C LEU A 221 7.98 -7.66 15.63
N GLY A 222 7.94 -8.45 16.71
CA GLY A 222 7.46 -9.84 16.72
C GLY A 222 8.44 -10.84 17.34
N SER A 223 8.08 -12.12 17.29
CA SER A 223 8.87 -13.20 17.86
C SER A 223 9.98 -13.66 16.91
N SER A 224 11.07 -14.25 17.47
CA SER A 224 12.22 -14.75 16.71
C SER A 224 11.96 -16.04 15.93
N SER A 225 10.81 -16.68 16.10
CA SER A 225 10.57 -18.03 15.61
C SER A 225 9.99 -18.11 14.21
N SER A 226 9.34 -17.05 13.74
CA SER A 226 8.76 -16.97 12.40
C SER A 226 8.63 -15.51 11.94
N THR A 227 8.85 -15.29 10.67
CA THR A 227 8.67 -13.97 10.04
C THR A 227 7.19 -13.57 9.88
N TRP A 228 6.26 -14.47 10.20
CA TRP A 228 4.85 -14.34 9.88
C TRP A 228 3.91 -14.49 11.07
N ASP A 229 4.46 -14.72 12.26
CA ASP A 229 3.62 -14.80 13.44
C ASP A 229 2.95 -13.45 13.68
N PRO A 230 1.63 -13.45 13.87
CA PRO A 230 0.91 -12.23 14.18
C PRO A 230 1.44 -11.61 15.47
N VAL A 231 1.75 -10.33 15.44
CA VAL A 231 2.08 -9.53 16.61
C VAL A 231 0.79 -9.07 17.24
N ASP A 232 0.76 -8.97 18.56
CA ASP A 232 -0.35 -8.35 19.28
C ASP A 232 -0.54 -6.91 18.83
N GLU A 233 -1.75 -6.56 18.43
CA GLU A 233 -2.01 -5.25 17.86
C GLU A 233 -1.97 -4.12 18.91
N ASP A 234 -2.03 -4.41 20.20
CA ASP A 234 -1.76 -3.44 21.27
C ASP A 234 -0.24 -3.18 21.40
N GLU A 235 0.61 -4.18 21.21
CA GLU A 235 2.07 -3.95 21.10
C GLU A 235 2.40 -3.07 19.88
N ILE A 236 1.75 -3.30 18.75
CA ILE A 236 1.93 -2.47 17.55
C ILE A 236 1.48 -1.02 17.82
N LYS A 237 0.35 -0.84 18.51
CA LYS A 237 -0.19 0.46 18.90
C LYS A 237 0.82 1.26 19.73
N GLU A 238 1.38 0.65 20.78
CA GLU A 238 2.41 1.27 21.63
C GLU A 238 3.66 1.60 20.82
N PHE A 239 4.13 0.65 20.01
CA PHE A 239 5.33 0.84 19.18
C PHE A 239 5.17 1.95 18.15
N LEU A 240 4.02 2.03 17.48
CA LEU A 240 3.70 3.11 16.56
C LEU A 240 3.69 4.48 17.26
N TYR A 241 3.10 4.55 18.45
CA TYR A 241 3.04 5.78 19.25
C TYR A 241 4.43 6.23 19.72
N GLU A 242 5.28 5.30 20.15
CA GLU A 242 6.62 5.60 20.64
C GLU A 242 7.60 5.93 19.50
N THR A 243 7.49 5.22 18.37
CA THR A 243 8.50 5.26 17.30
C THR A 243 8.21 6.35 16.26
N GLY A 244 6.99 6.45 15.78
CA GLY A 244 6.58 7.20 14.59
C GLY A 244 5.99 6.28 13.52
N PRO A 245 5.78 6.75 12.29
CA PRO A 245 5.26 5.94 11.19
C PRO A 245 6.07 4.65 10.97
N LEU A 246 5.39 3.50 10.81
CA LEU A 246 6.01 2.18 10.67
C LEU A 246 5.89 1.65 9.25
N ALA A 247 6.94 1.03 8.74
CA ALA A 247 6.90 0.28 7.48
C ALA A 247 6.28 -1.10 7.74
N VAL A 248 5.21 -1.43 7.00
CA VAL A 248 4.45 -2.65 7.22
C VAL A 248 4.08 -3.32 5.89
N ALA A 249 3.75 -4.61 5.95
CA ALA A 249 3.27 -5.35 4.79
C ALA A 249 1.86 -5.92 5.01
N LEU A 250 1.14 -6.15 3.93
CA LEU A 250 -0.17 -6.79 3.94
C LEU A 250 -0.49 -7.48 2.62
N ASN A 251 -1.56 -8.29 2.62
CA ASN A 251 -2.20 -8.75 1.40
C ASN A 251 -3.12 -7.66 0.86
N ALA A 252 -2.68 -6.97 -0.19
CA ALA A 252 -3.36 -5.81 -0.75
C ALA A 252 -4.33 -6.14 -1.90
N ASN A 253 -4.62 -7.41 -2.16
CA ASN A 253 -5.57 -7.79 -3.21
C ASN A 253 -6.93 -7.08 -3.11
N PRO A 254 -7.55 -6.93 -1.94
CA PRO A 254 -8.83 -6.22 -1.81
C PRO A 254 -8.75 -4.71 -2.09
N LEU A 255 -7.56 -4.13 -2.07
CA LEU A 255 -7.36 -2.70 -2.25
C LEU A 255 -7.53 -2.25 -3.71
N GLN A 256 -7.57 -3.15 -4.69
CA GLN A 256 -7.81 -2.82 -6.09
C GLN A 256 -9.07 -1.97 -6.29
N THR A 257 -10.12 -2.27 -5.57
CA THR A 257 -11.44 -1.61 -5.66
C THR A 257 -11.79 -0.77 -4.43
N TYR A 258 -10.92 -0.68 -3.44
CA TYR A 258 -11.16 0.10 -2.21
C TYR A 258 -11.34 1.58 -2.53
N SER A 259 -12.37 2.20 -1.94
CA SER A 259 -12.61 3.64 -2.06
C SER A 259 -12.67 4.37 -0.73
N SER A 260 -13.27 3.79 0.31
CA SER A 260 -13.32 4.39 1.65
C SER A 260 -13.86 3.42 2.71
N GLY A 261 -13.75 3.80 3.98
CA GLY A 261 -14.25 3.03 5.13
C GLY A 261 -13.19 2.08 5.70
N ILE A 262 -13.60 1.25 6.66
CA ILE A 262 -12.70 0.33 7.33
C ILE A 262 -12.70 -1.01 6.61
N LEU A 263 -11.60 -1.34 5.93
CA LEU A 263 -11.40 -2.65 5.31
C LEU A 263 -11.39 -3.71 6.41
N ASP A 264 -12.41 -4.55 6.42
CA ASP A 264 -12.60 -5.62 7.40
C ASP A 264 -12.90 -6.92 6.67
N LYS A 265 -11.91 -7.80 6.60
CA LYS A 265 -11.98 -9.10 5.93
C LYS A 265 -11.56 -10.19 6.90
N THR A 266 -12.20 -11.34 6.81
CA THR A 266 -11.76 -12.52 7.56
C THR A 266 -10.48 -13.10 6.95
N SER A 267 -9.76 -13.92 7.69
CA SER A 267 -8.56 -14.61 7.20
C SER A 267 -8.82 -15.52 5.98
N SER A 268 -10.05 -16.02 5.81
CA SER A 268 -10.45 -16.77 4.61
C SER A 268 -10.65 -15.88 3.39
N GLN A 269 -11.04 -14.63 3.58
CA GLN A 269 -11.27 -13.66 2.49
C GLN A 269 -9.99 -12.90 2.10
N CYS A 270 -9.08 -12.73 3.05
CA CYS A 270 -7.82 -12.05 2.87
C CYS A 270 -6.72 -12.74 3.72
N PRO A 271 -6.15 -13.86 3.23
CA PRO A 271 -5.19 -14.64 4.00
C PRO A 271 -3.86 -13.91 4.18
N THR A 272 -3.23 -14.12 5.34
CA THR A 272 -1.90 -13.59 5.69
C THR A 272 -0.81 -14.16 4.79
N SER A 273 -0.96 -15.41 4.32
CA SER A 273 -0.01 -16.09 3.43
C SER A 273 0.17 -15.45 2.04
N GLY A 274 -0.57 -14.40 1.74
CA GLY A 274 -0.50 -13.69 0.46
C GLY A 274 -0.03 -12.24 0.60
N MET A 275 0.74 -11.90 1.64
CA MET A 275 1.31 -10.55 1.75
C MET A 275 2.14 -10.22 0.52
N ASN A 276 1.81 -9.13 -0.15
CA ASN A 276 2.33 -8.80 -1.46
C ASN A 276 2.53 -7.29 -1.69
N HIS A 277 2.31 -6.48 -0.65
CA HIS A 277 2.43 -5.03 -0.77
C HIS A 277 2.96 -4.40 0.52
N ALA A 278 3.87 -3.45 0.37
CA ALA A 278 4.43 -2.65 1.45
C ALA A 278 3.76 -1.28 1.52
N VAL A 279 3.42 -0.85 2.72
CA VAL A 279 2.73 0.41 3.03
C VAL A 279 3.27 1.00 4.33
N THR A 280 2.78 2.17 4.74
CA THR A 280 3.23 2.82 5.97
C THR A 280 2.06 3.03 6.93
N MET A 281 2.11 2.41 8.10
CA MET A 281 1.15 2.63 9.17
C MET A 281 1.46 3.97 9.86
N VAL A 282 0.48 4.88 9.90
CA VAL A 282 0.67 6.26 10.36
C VAL A 282 -0.23 6.67 11.52
N GLY A 283 -1.16 5.80 11.92
CA GLY A 283 -2.08 6.12 13.01
C GLY A 283 -3.10 5.02 13.25
N TYR A 284 -3.96 5.28 14.22
CA TYR A 284 -5.06 4.40 14.62
C TYR A 284 -6.19 5.21 15.28
N GLY A 285 -7.36 4.62 15.34
CA GLY A 285 -8.52 5.21 16.00
C GLY A 285 -9.65 4.23 16.16
N HIS A 286 -10.79 4.77 16.62
CA HIS A 286 -12.06 4.07 16.79
C HIS A 286 -13.15 4.75 15.94
N ASP A 287 -14.00 3.98 15.31
CA ASP A 287 -15.18 4.46 14.58
C ASP A 287 -16.44 4.09 15.35
N ASP A 288 -17.04 5.06 16.03
CA ASP A 288 -18.24 4.88 16.86
C ASP A 288 -19.43 4.35 16.05
N ALA A 289 -19.54 4.74 14.78
CA ALA A 289 -20.67 4.35 13.94
C ALA A 289 -20.70 2.85 13.62
N SER A 290 -19.52 2.27 13.39
CA SER A 290 -19.37 0.83 13.13
C SER A 290 -18.91 0.03 14.35
N ASN A 291 -18.56 0.71 15.45
CA ASN A 291 -17.94 0.15 16.65
C ASN A 291 -16.68 -0.67 16.30
N LYS A 292 -15.78 -0.06 15.53
CA LYS A 292 -14.56 -0.73 15.05
C LYS A 292 -13.33 0.11 15.29
N ASP A 293 -12.31 -0.55 15.84
CA ASP A 293 -10.96 -0.01 15.85
C ASP A 293 -10.30 -0.18 14.48
N TYR A 294 -9.45 0.76 14.10
CA TYR A 294 -8.78 0.74 12.80
C TYR A 294 -7.35 1.29 12.85
N TRP A 295 -6.56 0.86 11.90
CA TRP A 295 -5.29 1.47 11.53
C TRP A 295 -5.51 2.48 10.41
N ILE A 296 -4.73 3.57 10.42
CA ILE A 296 -4.60 4.53 9.33
C ILE A 296 -3.32 4.19 8.58
N VAL A 297 -3.44 3.92 7.29
CA VAL A 297 -2.31 3.44 6.48
C VAL A 297 -2.13 4.31 5.24
N LYS A 298 -0.91 4.85 5.08
CA LYS A 298 -0.46 5.59 3.90
C LYS A 298 -0.10 4.61 2.79
N ASN A 299 -0.66 4.81 1.60
CA ASN A 299 -0.33 4.03 0.42
C ASN A 299 0.52 4.85 -0.56
N SER A 300 1.02 4.20 -1.62
CA SER A 300 1.87 4.78 -2.66
C SER A 300 1.22 4.75 -4.05
N TRP A 301 -0.08 4.97 -4.12
CA TRP A 301 -0.85 4.96 -5.38
C TRP A 301 -1.46 6.30 -5.74
N GLY A 302 -0.87 7.41 -5.24
CA GLY A 302 -1.32 8.78 -5.45
C GLY A 302 -2.52 9.18 -4.60
N ALA A 303 -2.68 10.49 -4.39
CA ALA A 303 -3.74 11.04 -3.53
C ALA A 303 -5.16 10.89 -4.10
N SER A 304 -5.31 10.53 -5.38
CA SER A 304 -6.63 10.28 -5.99
C SER A 304 -7.22 8.90 -5.70
N TRP A 305 -6.44 8.00 -5.07
CA TRP A 305 -6.86 6.66 -4.68
C TRP A 305 -7.30 6.64 -3.20
N GLY A 306 -8.29 5.80 -2.89
CA GLY A 306 -8.74 5.59 -1.52
C GLY A 306 -9.21 6.86 -0.81
N GLU A 307 -8.89 7.01 0.46
CA GLU A 307 -9.16 8.16 1.30
C GLU A 307 -8.00 9.16 1.18
N SER A 308 -7.92 9.90 0.07
CA SER A 308 -6.84 10.85 -0.26
C SER A 308 -5.44 10.20 -0.25
N GLY A 309 -5.33 8.96 -0.76
CA GLY A 309 -4.08 8.18 -0.80
C GLY A 309 -3.87 7.27 0.40
N TYR A 310 -4.78 7.31 1.37
CA TYR A 310 -4.79 6.46 2.55
C TYR A 310 -5.90 5.42 2.48
N PHE A 311 -5.83 4.45 3.39
CA PHE A 311 -6.93 3.54 3.68
C PHE A 311 -7.00 3.25 5.18
N ARG A 312 -8.18 2.87 5.64
CA ARG A 312 -8.36 2.35 7.00
C ARG A 312 -8.59 0.85 6.94
N ILE A 313 -7.96 0.14 7.85
CA ILE A 313 -8.08 -1.31 7.97
C ILE A 313 -8.37 -1.70 9.41
N ARG A 314 -9.21 -2.71 9.60
CA ARG A 314 -9.62 -3.19 10.92
C ARG A 314 -8.41 -3.52 11.79
N ARG A 315 -8.38 -2.99 13.03
CA ARG A 315 -7.44 -3.33 14.10
C ARG A 315 -8.08 -4.34 15.05
N GLY A 316 -7.29 -5.28 15.56
CA GLY A 316 -7.68 -6.27 16.57
C GLY A 316 -8.02 -7.65 16.02
N ASN A 317 -7.88 -7.92 14.71
CA ASN A 317 -8.13 -9.22 14.11
C ASN A 317 -7.14 -9.63 13.00
N GLY A 318 -6.04 -8.90 12.85
CA GLY A 318 -4.99 -9.20 11.86
C GLY A 318 -5.46 -9.16 10.41
N THR A 319 -6.42 -8.29 10.07
CA THR A 319 -7.00 -8.20 8.72
C THR A 319 -5.91 -8.12 7.66
N CYS A 320 -5.94 -9.04 6.67
CA CYS A 320 -4.98 -9.11 5.57
C CYS A 320 -3.51 -9.25 5.98
N GLY A 321 -3.24 -9.68 7.21
CA GLY A 321 -1.88 -9.83 7.73
C GLY A 321 -1.18 -8.54 8.10
N ILE A 322 -1.93 -7.43 8.30
CA ILE A 322 -1.36 -6.10 8.63
C ILE A 322 -0.50 -6.13 9.91
N ASN A 323 -0.70 -7.10 10.78
CA ASN A 323 0.01 -7.29 12.03
C ASN A 323 1.12 -8.36 11.98
N CYS A 324 1.50 -8.85 10.78
CA CYS A 324 2.50 -9.91 10.67
C CYS A 324 3.90 -9.41 10.29
N TYR A 325 4.01 -8.22 9.72
CA TYR A 325 5.27 -7.68 9.24
C TYR A 325 5.37 -6.19 9.53
N ILE A 326 6.06 -5.86 10.60
CA ILE A 326 6.21 -4.49 11.10
C ILE A 326 7.69 -4.21 11.30
N THR A 327 8.22 -3.18 10.64
CA THR A 327 9.62 -2.80 10.74
C THR A 327 9.80 -1.28 10.76
N THR A 328 10.93 -0.84 11.29
CA THR A 328 11.36 0.56 11.31
C THR A 328 12.88 0.65 11.26
N ALA A 329 13.40 1.68 10.62
CA ALA A 329 14.83 1.97 10.68
C ALA A 329 15.26 2.39 12.11
N THR A 330 16.52 2.12 12.43
CA THR A 330 17.22 2.75 13.55
C THR A 330 18.11 3.84 12.99
N VAL A 331 17.99 5.06 13.52
CA VAL A 331 18.68 6.24 12.99
C VAL A 331 19.39 7.03 14.09
N SER A 332 20.44 7.76 13.70
CA SER A 332 21.10 8.77 14.53
C SER A 332 21.31 10.08 13.74
N PHE A 333 21.51 11.21 14.47
CA PHE A 333 21.57 12.56 13.91
C PHE A 333 22.81 13.34 14.34
#